data_14e6a31885d2ad5381824c42d18361e7
#
_entry.id   14e6a31885d2ad5381824c42d18361e7
#
_cell.length_a   1.000
_cell.length_b   1.000
_cell.length_c   1.000
_cell.angle_alpha   90.00
_cell.angle_beta   90.00
_cell.angle_gamma   90.00
#
_symmetry.space_group_name_H-M   'P 1'
#
loop_
_entity.id
_entity.type
_entity.pdbx_description
1 polymer ?
#
loop_
_entity_poly.entity_id
_entity_poly.type
_entity_poly.pdbx_seq_one_letter_code
_entity_poly.pdbx_strand_id
1 'polypeptide(L)'
;MPKITKTLLIMKKILLLLTLALMTCSVFAQDAAFKKEVEKAIELADFEATLTETLRIQYQQLVDAGTIKVDDVNAMAQECAEAMMPKMKEFLLEVYYDTYTLSEMKEYNKFLSTPLGQKMVAVTPKITNATTKLSQDPEILGKLQSVLLKHLKLD
;
A
#
# COMPACT_ATOMS: atom_id res chain seq x y z
N MET A 1 61.07 1.12 -22.11
CA MET A 1 59.97 0.26 -21.64
C MET A 1 58.88 0.98 -20.78
N PRO A 2 58.43 2.21 -21.05
CA PRO A 2 57.34 2.81 -20.24
C PRO A 2 55.96 2.82 -20.91
N LYS A 3 55.80 2.37 -22.16
CA LYS A 3 54.47 2.42 -22.84
C LYS A 3 53.48 1.35 -22.40
N ILE A 4 53.95 0.17 -22.03
CA ILE A 4 53.10 -0.97 -21.65
C ILE A 4 52.38 -0.72 -20.31
N THR A 5 53.05 -0.07 -19.36
CA THR A 5 52.49 0.24 -18.01
C THR A 5 51.36 1.27 -18.08
N LYS A 6 51.45 2.28 -18.97
CA LYS A 6 50.39 3.28 -19.18
C LYS A 6 49.15 2.65 -19.81
N THR A 7 49.32 1.79 -20.80
CA THR A 7 48.19 1.10 -21.46
C THR A 7 47.48 0.14 -20.51
N LEU A 8 48.21 -0.57 -19.66
CA LEU A 8 47.65 -1.45 -18.63
C LEU A 8 46.87 -0.67 -17.55
N LEU A 9 47.35 0.52 -17.19
CA LEU A 9 46.68 1.39 -16.23
C LEU A 9 45.40 1.99 -16.80
N ILE A 10 45.38 2.34 -18.07
CA ILE A 10 44.20 2.85 -18.78
C ILE A 10 43.15 1.73 -18.91
N MET A 11 43.56 0.52 -19.29
CA MET A 11 42.65 -0.66 -19.35
C MET A 11 42.02 -0.97 -18.00
N LYS A 12 42.77 -0.92 -16.88
CA LYS A 12 42.24 -1.11 -15.54
C LYS A 12 41.22 -0.02 -15.16
N LYS A 13 41.45 1.26 -15.52
CA LYS A 13 40.49 2.35 -15.28
C LYS A 13 39.23 2.20 -16.12
N ILE A 14 39.34 1.78 -17.38
CA ILE A 14 38.19 1.52 -18.26
C ILE A 14 37.40 0.33 -17.73
N LEU A 15 38.03 -0.73 -17.28
CA LEU A 15 37.35 -1.90 -16.69
C LEU A 15 36.63 -1.54 -15.40
N LEU A 16 37.23 -0.70 -14.54
CA LEU A 16 36.63 -0.20 -13.31
C LEU A 16 35.43 0.70 -13.59
N LEU A 17 35.49 1.55 -14.59
CA LEU A 17 34.38 2.40 -15.04
C LEU A 17 33.24 1.56 -15.65
N LEU A 18 33.55 0.52 -16.41
CA LEU A 18 32.53 -0.39 -16.94
C LEU A 18 31.83 -1.19 -15.85
N THR A 19 32.56 -1.67 -14.82
CA THR A 19 31.94 -2.37 -13.68
C THR A 19 31.07 -1.44 -12.83
N LEU A 20 31.46 -0.18 -12.66
CA LEU A 20 30.65 0.81 -11.95
C LEU A 20 29.36 1.16 -12.73
N ALA A 21 29.44 1.29 -14.06
CA ALA A 21 28.27 1.55 -14.92
C ALA A 21 27.28 0.37 -14.94
N LEU A 22 27.78 -0.87 -14.88
CA LEU A 22 26.93 -2.07 -14.81
C LEU A 22 26.19 -2.18 -13.46
N MET A 23 26.79 -1.72 -12.36
CA MET A 23 26.13 -1.70 -11.04
C MET A 23 25.01 -0.66 -10.98
N THR A 24 25.18 0.52 -11.57
CA THR A 24 24.13 1.55 -11.58
C THR A 24 22.94 1.15 -12.43
N CYS A 25 23.13 0.51 -13.59
CA CYS A 25 22.05 -0.01 -14.42
C CYS A 25 21.22 -1.10 -13.71
N SER A 26 21.84 -1.91 -12.85
CA SER A 26 21.12 -2.98 -12.13
C SER A 26 20.20 -2.44 -11.05
N VAL A 27 20.54 -1.35 -10.37
CA VAL A 27 19.70 -0.71 -9.34
C VAL A 27 18.44 -0.11 -9.99
N PHE A 28 18.57 0.67 -11.06
CA PHE A 28 17.42 1.25 -11.76
C PHE A 28 16.49 0.19 -12.37
N ALA A 29 17.04 -0.90 -12.88
CA ALA A 29 16.24 -2.00 -13.42
C ALA A 29 15.51 -2.77 -12.32
N GLN A 30 16.11 -2.90 -11.15
CA GLN A 30 15.50 -3.54 -9.98
C GLN A 30 14.37 -2.67 -9.42
N ASP A 31 14.55 -1.35 -9.34
CA ASP A 31 13.51 -0.40 -8.90
C ASP A 31 12.31 -0.41 -9.86
N ALA A 32 12.54 -0.41 -11.17
CA ALA A 32 11.46 -0.48 -12.14
C ALA A 32 10.70 -1.82 -12.11
N ALA A 33 11.41 -2.93 -11.88
CA ALA A 33 10.80 -4.25 -11.73
C ALA A 33 10.00 -4.35 -10.43
N PHE A 34 10.50 -3.79 -9.33
CA PHE A 34 9.79 -3.75 -8.05
C PHE A 34 8.49 -2.91 -8.16
N LYS A 35 8.58 -1.72 -8.72
CA LYS A 35 7.42 -0.85 -8.97
C LYS A 35 6.33 -1.56 -9.75
N LYS A 36 6.69 -2.29 -10.80
CA LYS A 36 5.76 -3.08 -11.61
C LYS A 36 5.06 -4.17 -10.78
N GLU A 37 5.78 -4.85 -9.89
CA GLU A 37 5.17 -5.85 -9.01
C GLU A 37 4.25 -5.20 -7.96
N VAL A 38 4.57 -4.01 -7.45
CA VAL A 38 3.68 -3.25 -6.55
C VAL A 38 2.40 -2.81 -7.28
N GLU A 39 2.50 -2.27 -8.48
CA GLU A 39 1.34 -1.90 -9.30
C GLU A 39 0.41 -3.11 -9.52
N LYS A 40 1.00 -4.26 -9.83
CA LYS A 40 0.27 -5.53 -9.96
C LYS A 40 -0.39 -5.97 -8.64
N ALA A 41 0.28 -5.80 -7.50
CA ALA A 41 -0.28 -6.11 -6.20
C ALA A 41 -1.50 -5.23 -5.89
N ILE A 42 -1.43 -3.95 -6.21
CA ILE A 42 -2.52 -2.98 -6.03
C ILE A 42 -3.75 -3.40 -6.86
N GLU A 43 -3.53 -3.84 -8.12
CA GLU A 43 -4.60 -4.34 -8.99
C GLU A 43 -5.20 -5.65 -8.46
N LEU A 44 -4.36 -6.62 -8.11
CA LEU A 44 -4.80 -7.93 -7.60
C LEU A 44 -5.53 -7.83 -6.26
N ALA A 45 -5.17 -6.86 -5.41
CA ALA A 45 -5.82 -6.59 -4.14
C ALA A 45 -7.10 -5.76 -4.28
N ASP A 46 -7.47 -5.36 -5.49
CA ASP A 46 -8.63 -4.50 -5.78
C ASP A 46 -8.68 -3.28 -4.84
N PHE A 47 -7.50 -2.62 -4.73
CA PHE A 47 -7.28 -1.60 -3.70
C PHE A 47 -8.19 -0.38 -3.88
N GLU A 48 -8.48 0.00 -5.11
CA GLU A 48 -9.37 1.12 -5.43
C GLU A 48 -10.80 0.85 -4.97
N ALA A 49 -11.34 -0.34 -5.26
CA ALA A 49 -12.66 -0.73 -4.80
C ALA A 49 -12.74 -0.82 -3.26
N THR A 50 -11.67 -1.32 -2.61
CA THR A 50 -11.57 -1.35 -1.14
C THR A 50 -11.56 0.06 -0.55
N LEU A 51 -10.82 1.00 -1.15
CA LEU A 51 -10.78 2.41 -0.74
C LEU A 51 -12.15 3.07 -0.92
N THR A 52 -12.78 2.88 -2.09
CA THR A 52 -14.11 3.39 -2.39
C THR A 52 -15.14 2.91 -1.37
N GLU A 53 -15.17 1.63 -1.06
CA GLU A 53 -16.10 1.06 -0.08
C GLU A 53 -15.84 1.60 1.34
N THR A 54 -14.57 1.77 1.72
CA THR A 54 -14.21 2.37 3.01
C THR A 54 -14.71 3.81 3.11
N LEU A 55 -14.50 4.63 2.09
CA LEU A 55 -14.99 6.00 2.03
C LEU A 55 -16.53 6.05 2.03
N ARG A 56 -17.17 5.17 1.27
CA ARG A 56 -18.63 5.05 1.24
C ARG A 56 -19.21 4.82 2.63
N ILE A 57 -18.63 3.88 3.38
CA ILE A 57 -19.07 3.59 4.76
C ILE A 57 -18.89 4.81 5.65
N GLN A 58 -17.74 5.49 5.58
CA GLN A 58 -17.47 6.68 6.39
C GLN A 58 -18.43 7.83 6.07
N TYR A 59 -18.65 8.12 4.79
CA TYR A 59 -19.56 9.19 4.37
C TYR A 59 -21.01 8.87 4.72
N GLN A 60 -21.43 7.61 4.57
CA GLN A 60 -22.78 7.19 4.99
C GLN A 60 -22.99 7.44 6.49
N GLN A 61 -22.00 7.15 7.34
CA GLN A 61 -22.09 7.45 8.78
C GLN A 61 -22.24 8.95 9.07
N LEU A 62 -21.56 9.81 8.32
CA LEU A 62 -21.68 11.26 8.46
C LEU A 62 -23.06 11.77 8.01
N VAL A 63 -23.63 11.15 6.99
CA VAL A 63 -25.00 11.44 6.52
C VAL A 63 -26.02 10.97 7.57
N ASP A 64 -25.88 9.75 8.08
CA ASP A 64 -26.78 9.18 9.08
C ASP A 64 -26.75 9.97 10.41
N ALA A 65 -25.59 10.52 10.76
CA ALA A 65 -25.41 11.43 11.90
C ALA A 65 -25.90 12.86 11.64
N GLY A 66 -26.38 13.17 10.43
CA GLY A 66 -26.82 14.52 10.04
C GLY A 66 -25.69 15.55 9.94
N THR A 67 -24.42 15.10 9.92
CA THR A 67 -23.24 15.98 9.85
C THR A 67 -23.04 16.57 8.46
N ILE A 68 -23.36 15.80 7.43
CA ILE A 68 -23.32 16.23 6.03
C ILE A 68 -24.60 15.83 5.30
N LYS A 69 -24.90 16.53 4.20
CA LYS A 69 -25.97 16.16 3.26
C LYS A 69 -25.33 15.92 1.90
N VAL A 70 -25.58 14.78 1.32
CA VAL A 70 -25.00 14.34 0.03
C VAL A 70 -26.13 13.68 -0.77
N ASP A 71 -26.26 14.02 -2.03
CA ASP A 71 -27.30 13.47 -2.91
C ASP A 71 -26.99 12.01 -3.28
N ASP A 72 -25.72 11.68 -3.52
CA ASP A 72 -25.25 10.33 -3.83
C ASP A 72 -23.90 10.03 -3.13
N VAL A 73 -23.99 9.27 -2.06
CA VAL A 73 -22.81 8.86 -1.26
C VAL A 73 -21.88 7.94 -2.07
N ASN A 74 -22.43 7.13 -2.99
CA ASN A 74 -21.62 6.21 -3.79
C ASN A 74 -20.78 6.98 -4.80
N ALA A 75 -21.39 7.92 -5.53
CA ALA A 75 -20.67 8.77 -6.47
C ALA A 75 -19.59 9.59 -5.76
N MET A 76 -19.90 10.21 -4.62
CA MET A 76 -18.94 10.96 -3.82
C MET A 76 -17.75 10.08 -3.37
N ALA A 77 -18.01 8.88 -2.88
CA ALA A 77 -16.97 7.96 -2.44
C ALA A 77 -16.05 7.54 -3.58
N GLN A 78 -16.62 7.27 -4.75
CA GLN A 78 -15.86 6.91 -5.94
C GLN A 78 -14.96 8.06 -6.41
N GLU A 79 -15.49 9.26 -6.56
CA GLU A 79 -14.71 10.44 -6.97
C GLU A 79 -13.57 10.73 -5.98
N CYS A 80 -13.82 10.61 -4.68
CA CYS A 80 -12.80 10.78 -3.66
C CYS A 80 -11.71 9.70 -3.75
N ALA A 81 -12.09 8.43 -3.98
CA ALA A 81 -11.12 7.35 -4.16
C ALA A 81 -10.25 7.59 -5.40
N GLU A 82 -10.84 7.91 -6.54
CA GLU A 82 -10.14 8.25 -7.78
C GLU A 82 -9.14 9.40 -7.57
N ALA A 83 -9.55 10.46 -6.86
CA ALA A 83 -8.69 11.61 -6.56
C ALA A 83 -7.51 11.23 -5.63
N MET A 84 -7.70 10.28 -4.72
CA MET A 84 -6.67 9.84 -3.79
C MET A 84 -5.70 8.81 -4.39
N MET A 85 -6.14 7.99 -5.35
CA MET A 85 -5.39 6.85 -5.88
C MET A 85 -3.98 7.18 -6.37
N PRO A 86 -3.72 8.31 -7.09
CA PRO A 86 -2.37 8.61 -7.52
C PRO A 86 -1.39 8.75 -6.36
N LYS A 87 -1.77 9.48 -5.31
CA LYS A 87 -0.93 9.66 -4.12
C LYS A 87 -0.85 8.41 -3.27
N MET A 88 -1.93 7.64 -3.21
CA MET A 88 -1.95 6.35 -2.51
C MET A 88 -1.00 5.33 -3.15
N LYS A 89 -0.92 5.28 -4.48
CA LYS A 89 0.04 4.42 -5.20
C LYS A 89 1.49 4.77 -4.86
N GLU A 90 1.83 6.06 -4.77
CA GLU A 90 3.17 6.50 -4.34
C GLU A 90 3.47 6.02 -2.91
N PHE A 91 2.54 6.25 -1.98
CA PHE A 91 2.68 5.83 -0.59
C PHE A 91 2.81 4.31 -0.44
N LEU A 92 1.96 3.55 -1.14
CA LEU A 92 2.05 2.09 -1.14
C LEU A 92 3.36 1.58 -1.70
N LEU A 93 3.91 2.23 -2.75
CA LEU A 93 5.22 1.89 -3.29
C LEU A 93 6.31 2.02 -2.23
N GLU A 94 6.33 3.12 -1.46
CA GLU A 94 7.28 3.33 -0.37
C GLU A 94 7.14 2.25 0.71
N VAL A 95 5.90 1.99 1.18
CA VAL A 95 5.63 0.97 2.22
C VAL A 95 6.05 -0.43 1.78
N TYR A 96 5.73 -0.81 0.55
CA TYR A 96 6.13 -2.12 0.02
C TYR A 96 7.64 -2.21 -0.18
N TYR A 97 8.29 -1.13 -0.62
CA TYR A 97 9.73 -1.08 -0.83
C TYR A 97 10.51 -1.28 0.48
N ASP A 98 10.02 -0.69 1.58
CA ASP A 98 10.61 -0.82 2.91
C ASP A 98 10.33 -2.20 3.56
N THR A 99 9.32 -2.92 3.06
CA THR A 99 8.83 -4.14 3.71
C THR A 99 9.25 -5.41 2.99
N TYR A 100 9.31 -5.39 1.66
CA TYR A 100 9.48 -6.58 0.82
C TYR A 100 10.67 -6.46 -0.13
N THR A 101 11.29 -7.58 -0.40
CA THR A 101 12.19 -7.74 -1.55
C THR A 101 11.40 -7.98 -2.85
N LEU A 102 12.04 -7.79 -3.98
CA LEU A 102 11.43 -8.10 -5.29
C LEU A 102 10.94 -9.56 -5.40
N SER A 103 11.69 -10.50 -4.80
CA SER A 103 11.30 -11.93 -4.80
C SER A 103 10.02 -12.15 -4.01
N GLU A 104 9.92 -11.56 -2.81
CA GLU A 104 8.75 -11.66 -1.95
C GLU A 104 7.53 -10.99 -2.57
N MET A 105 7.69 -9.84 -3.26
CA MET A 105 6.59 -9.21 -4.00
C MET A 105 6.05 -10.09 -5.12
N LYS A 106 6.92 -10.83 -5.82
CA LYS A 106 6.49 -11.80 -6.83
C LYS A 106 5.72 -12.97 -6.22
N GLU A 107 6.17 -13.48 -5.08
CA GLU A 107 5.47 -14.54 -4.34
C GLU A 107 4.13 -14.05 -3.80
N TYR A 108 4.07 -12.83 -3.27
CA TYR A 108 2.86 -12.17 -2.83
C TYR A 108 1.83 -12.04 -3.97
N ASN A 109 2.25 -11.57 -5.13
CA ASN A 109 1.39 -11.49 -6.32
C ASN A 109 0.91 -12.86 -6.81
N LYS A 110 1.80 -13.87 -6.75
CA LYS A 110 1.42 -15.25 -7.04
C LYS A 110 0.35 -15.74 -6.09
N PHE A 111 0.48 -15.47 -4.79
CA PHE A 111 -0.53 -15.82 -3.79
C PHE A 111 -1.84 -15.08 -4.04
N LEU A 112 -1.83 -13.76 -4.25
CA LEU A 112 -3.02 -12.97 -4.55
C LEU A 112 -3.76 -13.47 -5.79
N SER A 113 -3.05 -14.01 -6.78
CA SER A 113 -3.64 -14.57 -7.99
C SER A 113 -4.31 -15.93 -7.76
N THR A 114 -4.14 -16.56 -6.59
CA THR A 114 -4.82 -17.84 -6.28
C THR A 114 -6.28 -17.65 -5.88
N PRO A 115 -7.14 -18.70 -6.01
CA PRO A 115 -8.51 -18.62 -5.51
C PRO A 115 -8.61 -18.27 -4.01
N LEU A 116 -7.63 -18.69 -3.19
CA LEU A 116 -7.58 -18.34 -1.77
C LEU A 116 -7.18 -16.87 -1.58
N GLY A 117 -6.19 -16.39 -2.31
CA GLY A 117 -5.79 -14.97 -2.29
C GLY A 117 -6.95 -14.05 -2.67
N GLN A 118 -7.68 -14.38 -3.73
CA GLN A 118 -8.86 -13.63 -4.16
C GLN A 118 -10.00 -13.68 -3.12
N LYS A 119 -10.18 -14.78 -2.42
CA LYS A 119 -11.13 -14.85 -1.30
C LYS A 119 -10.69 -13.96 -0.13
N MET A 120 -9.39 -13.87 0.16
CA MET A 120 -8.87 -12.94 1.19
C MET A 120 -9.13 -11.49 0.81
N VAL A 121 -8.86 -11.10 -0.43
CA VAL A 121 -9.19 -9.76 -0.92
C VAL A 121 -10.68 -9.47 -0.74
N ALA A 122 -11.56 -10.36 -1.21
CA ALA A 122 -13.00 -10.17 -1.16
C ALA A 122 -13.60 -10.16 0.27
N VAL A 123 -12.93 -10.76 1.26
CA VAL A 123 -13.40 -10.77 2.66
C VAL A 123 -12.96 -9.54 3.44
N THR A 124 -11.87 -8.89 3.03
CA THR A 124 -11.29 -7.74 3.74
C THR A 124 -12.30 -6.60 3.98
N PRO A 125 -13.03 -6.09 2.98
CA PRO A 125 -14.03 -5.04 3.22
C PRO A 125 -15.18 -5.51 4.11
N LYS A 126 -15.53 -6.79 4.10
CA LYS A 126 -16.55 -7.37 4.97
C LYS A 126 -16.10 -7.38 6.44
N ILE A 127 -14.83 -7.73 6.69
CA ILE A 127 -14.23 -7.66 8.03
C ILE A 127 -14.18 -6.22 8.52
N THR A 128 -13.72 -5.29 7.67
CA THR A 128 -13.69 -3.86 8.00
C THR A 128 -15.07 -3.34 8.38
N ASN A 129 -16.10 -3.66 7.59
CA ASN A 129 -17.49 -3.28 7.89
C ASN A 129 -17.99 -3.89 9.20
N ALA A 130 -17.72 -5.17 9.46
CA ALA A 130 -18.08 -5.82 10.72
C ALA A 130 -17.38 -5.17 11.92
N THR A 131 -16.09 -4.83 11.80
CA THR A 131 -15.33 -4.13 12.84
C THR A 131 -15.88 -2.72 13.10
N THR A 132 -16.26 -2.00 12.05
CA THR A 132 -16.87 -0.67 12.15
C THR A 132 -18.22 -0.76 12.88
N LYS A 133 -19.07 -1.72 12.55
CA LYS A 133 -20.33 -1.95 13.27
C LYS A 133 -20.11 -2.30 14.74
N LEU A 134 -19.12 -3.16 15.02
CA LEU A 134 -18.77 -3.52 16.39
C LEU A 134 -18.31 -2.31 17.21
N SER A 135 -17.54 -1.39 16.62
CA SER A 135 -17.08 -0.16 17.29
C SER A 135 -18.23 0.81 17.64
N GLN A 136 -19.39 0.63 17.04
CA GLN A 136 -20.62 1.42 17.31
C GLN A 136 -21.62 0.70 18.21
N ASP A 137 -21.35 -0.56 18.56
CA ASP A 137 -22.21 -1.35 19.42
C ASP A 137 -22.26 -0.75 20.84
N PRO A 138 -23.47 -0.45 21.40
CA PRO A 138 -23.59 0.18 22.72
C PRO A 138 -22.97 -0.63 23.85
N GLU A 139 -22.99 -1.96 23.79
CA GLU A 139 -22.38 -2.82 24.79
C GLU A 139 -20.83 -2.68 24.74
N ILE A 140 -20.27 -2.69 23.54
CA ILE A 140 -18.82 -2.52 23.33
C ILE A 140 -18.37 -1.13 23.76
N LEU A 141 -19.12 -0.08 23.37
CA LEU A 141 -18.85 1.30 23.82
C LEU A 141 -18.88 1.43 25.35
N GLY A 142 -19.85 0.83 26.01
CA GLY A 142 -19.93 0.82 27.49
C GLY A 142 -18.72 0.11 28.12
N LYS A 143 -18.29 -1.01 27.57
CA LYS A 143 -17.06 -1.72 28.02
C LYS A 143 -15.81 -0.87 27.82
N LEU A 144 -15.65 -0.25 26.66
CA LEU A 144 -14.51 0.63 26.37
C LEU A 144 -14.47 1.84 27.29
N GLN A 145 -15.62 2.47 27.53
CA GLN A 145 -15.74 3.57 28.49
C GLN A 145 -15.33 3.15 29.90
N SER A 146 -15.78 1.98 30.36
CA SER A 146 -15.39 1.45 31.67
C SER A 146 -13.89 1.21 31.79
N VAL A 147 -13.25 0.66 30.74
CA VAL A 147 -11.80 0.49 30.69
C VAL A 147 -11.10 1.84 30.70
N LEU A 148 -11.56 2.80 29.90
CA LEU A 148 -10.98 4.15 29.85
C LEU A 148 -11.02 4.82 31.22
N LEU A 149 -12.17 4.83 31.91
CA LEU A 149 -12.33 5.42 33.23
C LEU A 149 -11.41 4.78 34.27
N LYS A 150 -11.17 3.47 34.18
CA LYS A 150 -10.26 2.74 35.08
C LYS A 150 -8.81 3.22 34.96
N HIS A 151 -8.40 3.69 33.78
CA HIS A 151 -7.01 4.10 33.49
C HIS A 151 -6.81 5.62 33.48
N LEU A 152 -7.89 6.40 33.44
CA LEU A 152 -7.80 7.85 33.60
C LEU A 152 -7.41 8.19 35.06
N LYS A 153 -6.32 8.89 35.23
CA LYS A 153 -6.00 9.60 36.48
C LYS A 153 -6.71 10.95 36.40
N LEU A 154 -7.81 11.05 37.12
CA LEU A 154 -8.50 12.33 37.33
C LEU A 154 -7.77 12.99 38.48
N ASP A 155 -6.94 13.99 38.19
CA ASP A 155 -6.33 14.89 39.19
C ASP A 155 -7.38 15.85 39.73
#